data_8c04d64afe933501f0d2e3bc88c1f2fb
#
_entry.id   8c04d64afe933501f0d2e3bc88c1f2fb
#
_cell.length_a   1.000
_cell.length_b   1.000
_cell.length_c   1.000
_cell.angle_alpha   90.00
_cell.angle_beta   90.00
_cell.angle_gamma   90.00
#
_symmetry.space_group_name_H-M   'P 1'
#
loop_
_entity.id
_entity.type
_entity.pdbx_description
1 polymer ?
#
loop_
_entity_poly.entity_id
_entity_poly.type
_entity_poly.pdbx_seq_one_letter_code
_entity_poly.pdbx_strand_id
1 'polypeptide(L)'
;KAIRRQRQMCIRDSDKIDVLTRLLEYYSPKLSVVFCNTKRMVDELASELTSRGYLAEALHGDMKQQQRDRVMKNFRNGKTEILIATDVAARGIDVDDIEAVFNFDIPQDDEYYVHRIGRTGRAGRCGRAFSFVKGKEVYKLKDIMRYCKTKIYAQPIPSRDDVASIKAEKVLEEIGNIIENENLRDMIELIEQQVNTSDYTAMDIAAAFLKQSISGIELSKEDRDMDSAFDEDTGAEEGMVRLFINIGKKQKIKPGDILGAVAGEAKIPGKVVGAIDMYDNYTFVEVPKDYGKDVLRAMKNVKIKGKSVNVEPANRR
;
A
#
# COMPACT_ATOMS: atom_id res chain seq x y z
N LYS A 1 28.35 -4.70 -2.98
CA LYS A 1 27.13 -4.81 -3.84
C LYS A 1 26.05 -3.93 -3.27
N ALA A 2 25.42 -3.09 -4.09
CA ALA A 2 24.29 -2.26 -3.67
C ALA A 2 23.12 -3.17 -3.24
N ILE A 3 22.61 -2.97 -2.03
CA ILE A 3 21.47 -3.74 -1.52
C ILE A 3 20.20 -2.98 -1.88
N ARG A 4 19.42 -3.49 -2.84
CA ARG A 4 18.15 -2.92 -3.27
C ARG A 4 17.04 -3.93 -3.04
N ARG A 5 16.08 -3.60 -2.19
CA ARG A 5 14.86 -4.39 -1.99
C ARG A 5 13.85 -4.00 -3.04
N GLN A 6 13.67 -4.85 -4.06
CA GLN A 6 12.74 -4.61 -5.16
C GLN A 6 11.40 -5.27 -4.87
N ARG A 7 10.32 -4.48 -4.99
CA ARG A 7 8.94 -4.88 -4.74
C ARG A 7 8.06 -4.53 -5.92
N GLN A 8 7.10 -5.41 -6.24
CA GLN A 8 6.03 -5.11 -7.19
C GLN A 8 4.69 -5.03 -6.45
N MET A 9 3.81 -4.19 -6.93
CA MET A 9 2.44 -4.06 -6.44
C MET A 9 1.50 -4.05 -7.62
N CYS A 10 0.50 -4.96 -7.60
CA CYS A 10 -0.57 -4.97 -8.59
C CYS A 10 -1.60 -3.92 -8.20
N ILE A 11 -1.82 -2.92 -9.05
CA ILE A 11 -2.60 -1.73 -8.72
C ILE A 11 -3.51 -1.38 -9.88
N ARG A 12 -4.71 -0.85 -9.61
CA ARG A 12 -5.55 -0.19 -10.62
C ARG A 12 -5.01 1.21 -10.91
N ASP A 13 -5.24 1.73 -12.11
CA ASP A 13 -4.79 3.10 -12.45
C ASP A 13 -5.40 4.16 -11.53
N SER A 14 -6.68 4.02 -11.18
CA SER A 14 -7.37 4.93 -10.25
C SER A 14 -6.72 5.02 -8.87
N ASP A 15 -6.02 3.97 -8.45
CA ASP A 15 -5.55 3.82 -7.09
C ASP A 15 -4.04 4.08 -6.95
N LYS A 16 -3.32 4.30 -8.07
CA LYS A 16 -1.85 4.48 -8.08
C LYS A 16 -1.39 5.61 -7.16
N ILE A 17 -2.11 6.72 -7.15
CA ILE A 17 -1.74 7.90 -6.32
C ILE A 17 -1.96 7.58 -4.85
N ASP A 18 -3.09 6.96 -4.49
CA ASP A 18 -3.38 6.58 -3.10
C ASP A 18 -2.41 5.51 -2.59
N VAL A 19 -2.01 4.56 -3.44
CA VAL A 19 -0.98 3.59 -3.09
C VAL A 19 0.37 4.26 -2.92
N LEU A 20 0.73 5.20 -3.79
CA LEU A 20 1.97 5.97 -3.66
C LEU A 20 2.01 6.74 -2.33
N THR A 21 0.94 7.45 -1.99
CA THR A 21 0.88 8.20 -0.72
C THR A 21 0.95 7.29 0.49
N ARG A 22 0.24 6.15 0.50
CA ARG A 22 0.36 5.15 1.57
C ARG A 22 1.79 4.62 1.73
N LEU A 23 2.49 4.37 0.63
CA LEU A 23 3.89 3.92 0.68
C LEU A 23 4.84 5.00 1.19
N LEU A 24 4.63 6.25 0.76
CA LEU A 24 5.39 7.39 1.27
C LEU A 24 5.20 7.56 2.77
N GLU A 25 3.98 7.45 3.25
CA GLU A 25 3.65 7.54 4.68
C GLU A 25 4.18 6.35 5.48
N TYR A 26 4.00 5.12 4.95
CA TYR A 26 4.42 3.88 5.62
C TYR A 26 5.94 3.78 5.77
N TYR A 27 6.69 4.08 4.70
CA TYR A 27 8.16 3.97 4.70
C TYR A 27 8.87 5.27 5.08
N SER A 28 8.18 6.41 4.98
CA SER A 28 8.68 7.77 5.27
C SER A 28 10.12 8.01 4.77
N PRO A 29 10.40 7.80 3.47
CA PRO A 29 11.73 8.01 2.94
C PRO A 29 12.08 9.50 2.99
N LYS A 30 13.30 9.84 3.46
CA LYS A 30 13.79 11.24 3.47
C LYS A 30 13.82 11.85 2.08
N LEU A 31 14.32 11.08 1.11
CA LEU A 31 14.34 11.48 -0.30
C LEU A 31 13.86 10.33 -1.16
N SER A 32 12.97 10.62 -2.09
CA SER A 32 12.44 9.65 -3.04
C SER A 32 12.37 10.19 -4.46
N VAL A 33 12.45 9.28 -5.44
CA VAL A 33 12.24 9.60 -6.85
C VAL A 33 11.09 8.75 -7.39
N VAL A 34 10.15 9.42 -8.04
CA VAL A 34 9.00 8.80 -8.71
C VAL A 34 9.17 8.93 -10.22
N PHE A 35 9.19 7.81 -10.92
CA PHE A 35 9.36 7.76 -12.37
C PHE A 35 8.03 7.60 -13.09
N CYS A 36 7.75 8.52 -14.01
CA CYS A 36 6.63 8.48 -14.94
C CYS A 36 7.14 8.43 -16.39
N ASN A 37 6.35 7.78 -17.27
CA ASN A 37 6.73 7.63 -18.67
C ASN A 37 6.50 8.91 -19.50
N THR A 38 5.62 9.82 -19.08
CA THR A 38 5.27 11.03 -19.82
C THR A 38 5.45 12.30 -18.98
N LYS A 39 5.81 13.41 -19.65
CA LYS A 39 5.95 14.74 -19.02
C LYS A 39 4.64 15.20 -18.39
N ARG A 40 3.52 14.97 -19.09
CA ARG A 40 2.18 15.32 -18.60
C ARG A 40 1.88 14.62 -17.28
N MET A 41 2.16 13.32 -17.15
CA MET A 41 1.96 12.58 -15.91
C MET A 41 2.87 13.11 -14.79
N VAL A 42 4.09 13.53 -15.11
CA VAL A 42 5.01 14.15 -14.15
C VAL A 42 4.39 15.42 -13.55
N ASP A 43 3.83 16.31 -14.39
CA ASP A 43 3.22 17.57 -13.95
C ASP A 43 1.92 17.32 -13.16
N GLU A 44 1.05 16.43 -13.65
CA GLU A 44 -0.20 16.05 -12.99
C GLU A 44 0.06 15.45 -11.60
N LEU A 45 1.01 14.52 -11.50
CA LEU A 45 1.35 13.87 -10.24
C LEU A 45 2.02 14.83 -9.25
N ALA A 46 2.89 15.73 -9.74
CA ALA A 46 3.52 16.75 -8.90
C ALA A 46 2.47 17.71 -8.31
N SER A 47 1.54 18.17 -9.14
CA SER A 47 0.44 19.02 -8.71
C SER A 47 -0.45 18.34 -7.67
N GLU A 48 -0.81 17.09 -7.91
CA GLU A 48 -1.66 16.30 -7.01
C GLU A 48 -0.98 16.04 -5.65
N LEU A 49 0.30 15.63 -5.65
CA LEU A 49 1.04 15.41 -4.40
C LEU A 49 1.23 16.73 -3.63
N THR A 50 1.49 17.84 -4.32
CA THR A 50 1.62 19.16 -3.69
C THR A 50 0.29 19.60 -3.08
N SER A 51 -0.84 19.36 -3.75
CA SER A 51 -2.18 19.67 -3.21
C SER A 51 -2.51 18.87 -1.95
N ARG A 52 -1.92 17.67 -1.81
CA ARG A 52 -2.03 16.81 -0.62
C ARG A 52 -1.01 17.15 0.48
N GLY A 53 -0.20 18.21 0.29
CA GLY A 53 0.76 18.71 1.29
C GLY A 53 2.16 18.08 1.22
N TYR A 54 2.47 17.28 0.19
CA TYR A 54 3.81 16.72 0.02
C TYR A 54 4.77 17.73 -0.60
N LEU A 55 6.04 17.70 -0.19
CA LEU A 55 7.11 18.51 -0.78
C LEU A 55 7.61 17.85 -2.08
N ALA A 56 6.81 17.98 -3.14
CA ALA A 56 7.02 17.34 -4.43
C ALA A 56 7.30 18.35 -5.53
N GLU A 57 8.30 18.07 -6.39
CA GLU A 57 8.61 18.89 -7.57
C GLU A 57 8.78 18.03 -8.82
N ALA A 58 8.35 18.57 -9.97
CA ALA A 58 8.46 17.94 -11.29
C ALA A 58 9.85 18.16 -11.91
N LEU A 59 10.33 17.17 -12.67
CA LEU A 59 11.56 17.26 -13.46
C LEU A 59 11.40 16.57 -14.82
N HIS A 60 11.27 17.36 -15.91
CA HIS A 60 11.13 16.83 -17.26
C HIS A 60 11.82 17.72 -18.32
N GLY A 61 11.91 17.21 -19.56
CA GLY A 61 12.71 17.83 -20.61
C GLY A 61 12.25 19.18 -21.11
N ASP A 62 10.96 19.57 -20.90
CA ASP A 62 10.43 20.86 -21.35
C ASP A 62 10.75 22.02 -20.39
N MET A 63 11.32 21.70 -19.23
CA MET A 63 11.74 22.74 -18.28
C MET A 63 13.00 23.45 -18.74
N LYS A 64 13.04 24.78 -18.52
CA LYS A 64 14.26 25.57 -18.75
C LYS A 64 15.38 25.12 -17.82
N GLN A 65 16.65 25.23 -18.29
CA GLN A 65 17.78 24.76 -17.50
C GLN A 65 17.83 25.36 -16.09
N GLN A 66 17.56 26.64 -15.95
CA GLN A 66 17.52 27.33 -14.65
C GLN A 66 16.48 26.72 -13.68
N GLN A 67 15.31 26.31 -14.20
CA GLN A 67 14.29 25.66 -13.40
C GLN A 67 14.75 24.27 -12.93
N ARG A 68 15.36 23.49 -13.83
CA ARG A 68 15.92 22.19 -13.53
C ARG A 68 17.00 22.27 -12.44
N ASP A 69 17.91 23.25 -12.57
CA ASP A 69 18.98 23.48 -11.59
C ASP A 69 18.42 23.87 -10.22
N ARG A 70 17.36 24.68 -10.19
CA ARG A 70 16.66 25.03 -8.97
C ARG A 70 16.01 23.81 -8.29
N VAL A 71 15.26 23.00 -9.06
CA VAL A 71 14.61 21.78 -8.56
C VAL A 71 15.67 20.83 -8.00
N MET A 72 16.75 20.59 -8.74
CA MET A 72 17.83 19.72 -8.29
C MET A 72 18.55 20.25 -7.03
N LYS A 73 18.70 21.58 -6.91
CA LYS A 73 19.25 22.20 -5.70
C LYS A 73 18.32 22.02 -4.51
N ASN A 74 17.01 22.22 -4.69
CA ASN A 74 16.01 22.00 -3.64
C ASN A 74 16.02 20.54 -3.16
N PHE A 75 16.05 19.60 -4.11
CA PHE A 75 16.07 18.16 -3.81
C PHE A 75 17.34 17.75 -3.05
N ARG A 76 18.53 18.21 -3.46
CA ARG A 76 19.78 17.95 -2.72
C ARG A 76 19.78 18.51 -1.30
N ASN A 77 19.12 19.64 -1.10
CA ASN A 77 19.06 20.31 0.21
C ASN A 77 17.88 19.82 1.10
N GLY A 78 17.12 18.82 0.64
CA GLY A 78 15.98 18.29 1.39
C GLY A 78 14.77 19.23 1.47
N LYS A 79 14.74 20.33 0.68
CA LYS A 79 13.57 21.21 0.56
C LYS A 79 12.45 20.57 -0.28
N THR A 80 12.81 19.68 -1.15
CA THR A 80 11.94 18.78 -1.94
C THR A 80 12.25 17.38 -1.51
N GLU A 81 11.26 16.64 -1.04
CA GLU A 81 11.42 15.25 -0.58
C GLU A 81 11.12 14.24 -1.69
N ILE A 82 10.23 14.63 -2.62
CA ILE A 82 9.75 13.77 -3.69
C ILE A 82 10.04 14.43 -5.04
N LEU A 83 10.96 13.83 -5.79
CA LEU A 83 11.26 14.25 -7.15
C LEU A 83 10.49 13.38 -8.14
N ILE A 84 9.62 13.97 -8.97
CA ILE A 84 8.86 13.26 -9.98
C ILE A 84 9.50 13.53 -11.34
N ALA A 85 9.93 12.49 -12.04
CA ALA A 85 10.75 12.68 -13.23
C ALA A 85 10.46 11.70 -14.36
N THR A 86 10.77 12.12 -15.59
CA THR A 86 10.92 11.22 -16.73
C THR A 86 12.33 10.63 -16.78
N ASP A 87 12.50 9.49 -17.46
CA ASP A 87 13.81 8.83 -17.59
C ASP A 87 14.91 9.74 -18.13
N VAL A 88 14.59 10.51 -19.18
CA VAL A 88 15.54 11.41 -19.83
C VAL A 88 15.99 12.52 -18.89
N ALA A 89 15.05 13.11 -18.14
CA ALA A 89 15.37 14.20 -17.22
C ALA A 89 16.11 13.72 -15.98
N ALA A 90 15.88 12.50 -15.58
CA ALA A 90 16.53 11.87 -14.43
C ALA A 90 17.95 11.38 -14.72
N ARG A 91 18.41 11.40 -15.98
CA ARG A 91 19.81 11.12 -16.29
C ARG A 91 20.72 12.15 -15.62
N GLY A 92 21.73 11.67 -14.91
CA GLY A 92 22.67 12.55 -14.20
C GLY A 92 22.19 13.07 -12.84
N ILE A 93 21.04 12.57 -12.29
CA ILE A 93 20.74 12.80 -10.88
C ILE A 93 21.84 12.12 -10.07
N ASP A 94 22.70 12.94 -9.50
CA ASP A 94 23.76 12.52 -8.58
C ASP A 94 23.41 13.02 -7.18
N VAL A 95 22.57 12.21 -6.50
CA VAL A 95 22.14 12.43 -5.12
C VAL A 95 22.25 11.07 -4.44
N ASP A 96 23.10 11.00 -3.41
CA ASP A 96 23.45 9.74 -2.76
C ASP A 96 22.42 9.26 -1.73
N ASP A 97 21.55 10.15 -1.25
CA ASP A 97 20.63 9.90 -0.14
C ASP A 97 19.22 9.49 -0.56
N ILE A 98 19.03 9.05 -1.81
CA ILE A 98 17.72 8.55 -2.27
C ILE A 98 17.44 7.19 -1.63
N GLU A 99 16.46 7.17 -0.71
CA GLU A 99 16.08 5.98 0.04
C GLU A 99 15.07 5.12 -0.71
N ALA A 100 14.19 5.75 -1.50
CA ALA A 100 13.16 5.05 -2.25
C ALA A 100 13.07 5.49 -3.71
N VAL A 101 12.82 4.53 -4.59
CA VAL A 101 12.47 4.74 -6.00
C VAL A 101 11.12 4.11 -6.26
N PHE A 102 10.21 4.88 -6.86
CA PHE A 102 8.90 4.42 -7.28
C PHE A 102 8.81 4.46 -8.81
N ASN A 103 8.65 3.30 -9.44
CA ASN A 103 8.25 3.22 -10.83
C ASN A 103 6.72 3.32 -10.88
N PHE A 104 6.20 4.56 -10.95
CA PHE A 104 4.77 4.83 -11.09
C PHE A 104 4.23 4.24 -12.40
N ASP A 105 5.06 4.28 -13.44
CA ASP A 105 4.86 3.57 -14.69
C ASP A 105 6.04 2.63 -14.96
N ILE A 106 5.76 1.43 -15.46
CA ILE A 106 6.80 0.50 -15.92
C ILE A 106 7.51 1.12 -17.13
N PRO A 107 8.85 1.14 -17.17
CA PRO A 107 9.60 1.72 -18.28
C PRO A 107 9.38 0.93 -19.57
N GLN A 108 9.52 1.63 -20.72
CA GLN A 108 9.41 1.01 -22.04
C GLN A 108 10.56 0.02 -22.31
N ASP A 109 11.78 0.40 -21.92
CA ASP A 109 12.97 -0.40 -22.08
C ASP A 109 13.49 -0.96 -20.76
N ASP A 110 13.98 -2.19 -20.80
CA ASP A 110 14.46 -2.91 -19.62
C ASP A 110 15.70 -2.24 -19.00
N GLU A 111 16.54 -1.60 -19.82
CA GLU A 111 17.71 -0.85 -19.37
C GLU A 111 17.35 0.36 -18.51
N TYR A 112 16.26 1.06 -18.85
CA TYR A 112 15.78 2.17 -18.01
C TYR A 112 15.39 1.72 -16.62
N TYR A 113 14.85 0.51 -16.47
CA TYR A 113 14.54 -0.03 -15.15
C TYR A 113 15.79 -0.09 -14.25
N VAL A 114 16.91 -0.57 -14.80
CA VAL A 114 18.19 -0.63 -14.07
C VAL A 114 18.67 0.76 -13.70
N HIS A 115 18.57 1.72 -14.63
CA HIS A 115 18.96 3.12 -14.40
C HIS A 115 18.09 3.79 -13.31
N ARG A 116 16.78 3.51 -13.30
CA ARG A 116 15.84 4.04 -12.29
C ARG A 116 16.17 3.51 -10.90
N ILE A 117 16.24 2.20 -10.72
CA ILE A 117 16.56 1.61 -9.42
C ILE A 117 18.01 1.89 -9.00
N GLY A 118 18.88 2.22 -9.95
CA GLY A 118 20.25 2.67 -9.71
C GLY A 118 20.35 4.02 -9.01
N ARG A 119 19.24 4.76 -8.84
CA ARG A 119 19.21 6.01 -8.06
C ARG A 119 19.21 5.77 -6.56
N THR A 120 18.84 4.59 -6.09
CA THR A 120 18.85 4.23 -4.66
C THR A 120 19.87 3.12 -4.37
N GLY A 121 20.18 2.90 -3.10
CA GLY A 121 21.12 1.87 -2.65
C GLY A 121 22.56 2.14 -3.08
N ARG A 122 23.00 3.39 -3.12
CA ARG A 122 24.38 3.80 -3.38
C ARG A 122 25.22 3.82 -2.11
N ALA A 123 26.53 3.90 -2.25
CA ALA A 123 27.49 4.02 -1.14
C ALA A 123 27.30 2.99 0.00
N GLY A 124 26.90 1.74 -0.34
CA GLY A 124 26.72 0.68 0.66
C GLY A 124 25.39 0.74 1.44
N ARG A 125 24.54 1.73 1.19
CA ARG A 125 23.22 1.88 1.86
C ARG A 125 22.18 0.92 1.29
N CYS A 126 21.18 0.59 2.09
CA CYS A 126 19.99 -0.16 1.65
C CYS A 126 19.01 0.77 0.94
N GLY A 127 18.61 0.44 -0.29
CA GLY A 127 17.59 1.15 -1.03
C GLY A 127 16.32 0.32 -1.25
N ARG A 128 15.18 0.99 -1.39
CA ARG A 128 13.89 0.36 -1.74
C ARG A 128 13.48 0.79 -3.13
N ALA A 129 12.98 -0.15 -3.93
CA ALA A 129 12.42 0.13 -5.24
C ALA A 129 11.06 -0.54 -5.36
N PHE A 130 10.03 0.25 -5.65
CA PHE A 130 8.65 -0.18 -5.82
C PHE A 130 8.26 -0.03 -7.28
N SER A 131 7.55 -1.01 -7.82
CA SER A 131 7.06 -0.97 -9.20
C SER A 131 5.57 -1.21 -9.21
N PHE A 132 4.81 -0.25 -9.70
CA PHE A 132 3.37 -0.34 -9.86
C PHE A 132 3.07 -1.04 -11.17
N VAL A 133 2.24 -2.07 -11.10
CA VAL A 133 1.99 -2.98 -12.22
C VAL A 133 0.48 -3.14 -12.37
N LYS A 134 -0.03 -2.98 -13.58
CA LYS A 134 -1.43 -3.26 -13.89
C LYS A 134 -1.57 -4.30 -14.98
N GLY A 135 -2.52 -5.20 -14.83
CA GLY A 135 -2.94 -6.13 -15.88
C GLY A 135 -1.77 -6.75 -16.64
N LYS A 136 -1.68 -6.45 -17.94
CA LYS A 136 -0.66 -7.01 -18.84
C LYS A 136 0.78 -6.52 -18.57
N GLU A 137 0.97 -5.43 -17.80
CA GLU A 137 2.31 -4.94 -17.43
C GLU A 137 3.11 -5.95 -16.59
N VAL A 138 2.43 -6.93 -15.97
CA VAL A 138 3.07 -8.06 -15.28
C VAL A 138 4.01 -8.83 -16.22
N TYR A 139 3.63 -8.99 -17.49
CA TYR A 139 4.49 -9.65 -18.48
C TYR A 139 5.75 -8.84 -18.76
N LYS A 140 5.61 -7.52 -18.92
CA LYS A 140 6.76 -6.61 -19.10
C LYS A 140 7.71 -6.67 -17.89
N LEU A 141 7.16 -6.70 -16.69
CA LEU A 141 7.97 -6.84 -15.48
C LEU A 141 8.72 -8.19 -15.43
N LYS A 142 8.11 -9.28 -15.92
CA LYS A 142 8.79 -10.58 -16.05
C LYS A 142 9.96 -10.53 -17.02
N ASP A 143 9.84 -9.77 -18.13
CA ASP A 143 10.93 -9.57 -19.09
C ASP A 143 12.07 -8.77 -18.46
N ILE A 144 11.76 -7.69 -17.73
CA ILE A 144 12.71 -6.94 -16.92
C ILE A 144 13.44 -7.85 -15.91
N MET A 145 12.71 -8.73 -15.22
CA MET A 145 13.31 -9.67 -14.26
C MET A 145 14.32 -10.63 -14.93
N ARG A 146 14.00 -11.09 -16.14
CA ARG A 146 14.92 -11.93 -16.94
C ARG A 146 16.14 -11.13 -17.38
N TYR A 147 15.94 -9.93 -17.91
CA TYR A 147 17.03 -9.04 -18.34
C TYR A 147 17.99 -8.71 -17.18
N CYS A 148 17.45 -8.30 -16.06
CA CYS A 148 18.23 -7.92 -14.88
C CYS A 148 18.80 -9.11 -14.09
N LYS A 149 18.42 -10.35 -14.43
CA LYS A 149 18.74 -11.58 -13.66
C LYS A 149 18.45 -11.42 -12.17
N THR A 150 17.33 -10.82 -11.84
CA THR A 150 16.93 -10.52 -10.45
C THR A 150 15.50 -10.95 -10.19
N LYS A 151 15.16 -11.11 -8.90
CA LYS A 151 13.78 -11.38 -8.48
C LYS A 151 13.16 -10.11 -7.90
N ILE A 152 11.96 -9.79 -8.36
CA ILE A 152 11.12 -8.73 -7.82
C ILE A 152 9.96 -9.44 -7.11
N TYR A 153 9.80 -9.17 -5.83
CA TYR A 153 8.81 -9.87 -5.01
C TYR A 153 7.50 -9.09 -4.99
N ALA A 154 6.39 -9.82 -5.15
CA ALA A 154 5.07 -9.23 -4.91
C ALA A 154 4.97 -8.81 -3.44
N GLN A 155 4.42 -7.64 -3.19
CA GLN A 155 4.19 -7.10 -1.86
C GLN A 155 2.74 -6.60 -1.78
N PRO A 156 2.02 -6.94 -0.69
CA PRO A 156 0.72 -6.34 -0.45
C PRO A 156 0.87 -4.82 -0.26
N ILE A 157 -0.15 -4.10 -0.66
CA ILE A 157 -0.25 -2.66 -0.43
C ILE A 157 -0.52 -2.47 1.07
N PRO A 158 0.21 -1.57 1.77
CA PRO A 158 -0.10 -1.27 3.16
C PRO A 158 -1.55 -0.81 3.30
N SER A 159 -2.28 -1.35 4.26
CA SER A 159 -3.63 -0.88 4.58
C SER A 159 -3.58 0.53 5.17
N ARG A 160 -4.71 1.21 5.23
CA ARG A 160 -4.79 2.52 5.91
C ARG A 160 -4.49 2.38 7.39
N ASP A 161 -4.90 1.26 8.00
CA ASP A 161 -4.64 0.97 9.41
C ASP A 161 -3.17 0.72 9.69
N ASP A 162 -2.43 0.05 8.78
CA ASP A 162 -0.97 -0.10 8.90
C ASP A 162 -0.28 1.27 8.88
N VAL A 163 -0.73 2.18 7.99
CA VAL A 163 -0.18 3.54 7.90
C VAL A 163 -0.51 4.34 9.15
N ALA A 164 -1.75 4.26 9.65
CA ALA A 164 -2.18 4.95 10.86
C ALA A 164 -1.41 4.48 12.09
N SER A 165 -1.19 3.16 12.23
CA SER A 165 -0.42 2.57 13.31
C SER A 165 1.02 3.07 13.31
N ILE A 166 1.69 3.07 12.16
CA ILE A 166 3.08 3.56 12.06
C ILE A 166 3.18 5.07 12.35
N LYS A 167 2.20 5.87 11.89
CA LYS A 167 2.17 7.30 12.24
C LYS A 167 1.98 7.50 13.74
N ALA A 168 1.07 6.74 14.35
CA ALA A 168 0.86 6.80 15.79
C ALA A 168 2.12 6.42 16.58
N GLU A 169 2.81 5.36 16.19
CA GLU A 169 4.08 4.95 16.81
C GLU A 169 5.13 6.06 16.73
N LYS A 170 5.29 6.71 15.57
CA LYS A 170 6.25 7.82 15.41
C LYS A 170 5.91 9.02 16.30
N VAL A 171 4.63 9.41 16.32
CA VAL A 171 4.16 10.52 17.17
C VAL A 171 4.41 10.20 18.64
N LEU A 172 4.16 8.95 19.07
CA LEU A 172 4.42 8.53 20.45
C LEU A 172 5.93 8.50 20.77
N GLU A 173 6.78 8.11 19.83
CA GLU A 173 8.24 8.17 19.98
C GLU A 173 8.73 9.64 20.11
N GLU A 174 8.21 10.54 19.26
CA GLU A 174 8.51 11.98 19.34
C GLU A 174 8.04 12.57 20.68
N ILE A 175 6.83 12.23 21.14
CA ILE A 175 6.30 12.63 22.44
C ILE A 175 7.20 12.10 23.55
N GLY A 176 7.67 10.86 23.49
CA GLY A 176 8.62 10.32 24.46
C GLY A 176 9.89 11.15 24.56
N ASN A 177 10.46 11.53 23.43
CA ASN A 177 11.64 12.40 23.38
C ASN A 177 11.39 13.79 24.00
N ILE A 178 10.20 14.38 23.77
CA ILE A 178 9.79 15.66 24.36
C ILE A 178 9.69 15.52 25.89
N ILE A 179 9.04 14.46 26.38
CA ILE A 179 8.88 14.19 27.81
C ILE A 179 10.23 14.06 28.52
N GLU A 180 11.20 13.39 27.86
CA GLU A 180 12.52 13.15 28.46
C GLU A 180 13.43 14.38 28.44
N ASN A 181 13.30 15.28 27.45
CA ASN A 181 14.28 16.34 27.20
C ASN A 181 13.76 17.77 27.43
N GLU A 182 12.44 17.97 27.57
CA GLU A 182 11.85 19.29 27.68
C GLU A 182 11.14 19.52 29.04
N ASN A 183 11.06 20.78 29.46
CA ASN A 183 10.30 21.16 30.65
C ASN A 183 8.84 21.37 30.30
N LEU A 184 7.96 20.47 30.76
CA LEU A 184 6.53 20.48 30.45
C LEU A 184 5.67 21.10 31.57
N ARG A 185 6.28 21.72 32.60
CA ARG A 185 5.56 22.17 33.79
C ARG A 185 4.36 23.08 33.48
N ASP A 186 4.57 24.07 32.62
CA ASP A 186 3.52 25.05 32.27
C ASP A 186 2.37 24.38 31.47
N MET A 187 2.72 23.40 30.63
CA MET A 187 1.73 22.63 29.87
C MET A 187 0.94 21.71 30.79
N ILE A 188 1.58 21.09 31.76
CA ILE A 188 0.92 20.25 32.77
C ILE A 188 -0.09 21.09 33.57
N GLU A 189 0.30 22.28 34.06
CA GLU A 189 -0.60 23.18 34.80
C GLU A 189 -1.84 23.56 33.96
N LEU A 190 -1.70 23.82 32.66
CA LEU A 190 -2.83 24.11 31.76
C LEU A 190 -3.75 22.91 31.60
N ILE A 191 -3.20 21.70 31.45
CA ILE A 191 -3.99 20.47 31.33
C ILE A 191 -4.73 20.18 32.65
N GLU A 192 -4.06 20.34 33.80
CA GLU A 192 -4.69 20.18 35.14
C GLU A 192 -5.86 21.15 35.33
N GLN A 193 -5.73 22.41 34.93
CA GLN A 193 -6.82 23.38 34.97
C GLN A 193 -8.00 22.93 34.13
N GLN A 194 -7.73 22.43 32.89
CA GLN A 194 -8.78 21.95 32.01
C GLN A 194 -9.50 20.71 32.58
N VAL A 195 -8.75 19.75 33.13
CA VAL A 195 -9.30 18.55 33.77
C VAL A 195 -10.17 18.93 34.98
N ASN A 196 -9.75 19.91 35.79
CA ASN A 196 -10.51 20.36 36.98
C ASN A 196 -11.78 21.13 36.61
N THR A 197 -11.89 21.69 35.43
CA THR A 197 -13.03 22.51 34.98
C THR A 197 -13.97 21.79 34.00
N SER A 198 -13.63 20.57 33.59
CA SER A 198 -14.42 19.78 32.65
C SER A 198 -14.57 18.32 33.11
N ASP A 199 -15.45 17.56 32.45
CA ASP A 199 -15.63 16.12 32.70
C ASP A 199 -14.58 15.24 31.95
N TYR A 200 -13.56 15.86 31.32
CA TYR A 200 -12.53 15.14 30.57
C TYR A 200 -11.39 14.71 31.47
N THR A 201 -10.85 13.53 31.23
CA THR A 201 -9.63 13.07 31.87
C THR A 201 -8.38 13.51 31.08
N ALA A 202 -7.21 13.50 31.72
CA ALA A 202 -5.95 13.71 31.01
C ALA A 202 -5.74 12.70 29.87
N MET A 203 -6.27 11.49 30.03
CA MET A 203 -6.21 10.46 28.98
C MET A 203 -7.08 10.83 27.77
N ASP A 204 -8.27 11.41 27.98
CA ASP A 204 -9.14 11.87 26.91
C ASP A 204 -8.47 12.98 26.10
N ILE A 205 -7.81 13.91 26.81
CA ILE A 205 -7.05 15.00 26.18
C ILE A 205 -5.86 14.44 25.38
N ALA A 206 -5.09 13.51 25.96
CA ALA A 206 -3.98 12.86 25.26
C ALA A 206 -4.44 12.09 24.01
N ALA A 207 -5.56 11.34 24.11
CA ALA A 207 -6.13 10.64 22.97
C ALA A 207 -6.62 11.58 21.87
N ALA A 208 -7.21 12.74 22.25
CA ALA A 208 -7.61 13.77 21.30
C ALA A 208 -6.42 14.39 20.57
N PHE A 209 -5.34 14.70 21.27
CA PHE A 209 -4.10 15.19 20.66
C PHE A 209 -3.46 14.16 19.73
N LEU A 210 -3.37 12.90 20.14
CA LEU A 210 -2.88 11.83 19.26
C LEU A 210 -3.73 11.73 18.01
N LYS A 211 -5.06 11.71 18.14
CA LYS A 211 -5.99 11.68 17.00
C LYS A 211 -5.79 12.87 16.07
N GLN A 212 -5.59 14.08 16.62
CA GLN A 212 -5.32 15.30 15.84
C GLN A 212 -3.98 15.19 15.09
N SER A 213 -2.94 14.65 15.71
CA SER A 213 -1.60 14.49 15.12
C SER A 213 -1.57 13.48 13.99
N ILE A 214 -2.41 12.45 14.05
CA ILE A 214 -2.57 11.45 12.97
C ILE A 214 -3.74 11.79 12.02
N SER A 215 -4.37 12.97 12.16
CA SER A 215 -5.51 13.37 11.34
C SER A 215 -5.14 13.44 9.85
N GLY A 216 -6.08 13.01 9.00
CA GLY A 216 -5.90 12.77 7.57
C GLY A 216 -5.95 11.28 7.22
N ILE A 217 -5.85 10.39 8.20
CA ILE A 217 -6.13 8.96 8.05
C ILE A 217 -7.40 8.70 8.89
N GLU A 218 -8.54 8.56 8.23
CA GLU A 218 -9.67 7.92 8.89
C GLU A 218 -9.22 6.49 9.21
N LEU A 219 -9.17 6.14 10.50
CA LEU A 219 -9.17 4.76 10.96
C LEU A 219 -10.48 4.17 10.43
N SER A 220 -10.46 3.66 9.20
CA SER A 220 -11.65 3.11 8.59
C SER A 220 -11.90 1.75 9.24
N LYS A 221 -13.04 1.64 9.90
CA LYS A 221 -13.64 0.34 10.19
C LYS A 221 -13.56 -0.52 8.92
N GLU A 222 -13.23 -1.77 9.10
CA GLU A 222 -12.93 -2.87 8.15
C GLU A 222 -13.76 -2.97 6.85
N ASP A 223 -14.70 -2.03 6.59
CA ASP A 223 -15.72 -2.15 5.56
C ASP A 223 -15.32 -1.70 4.14
N ARG A 224 -14.23 -0.93 3.97
CA ARG A 224 -13.85 -0.39 2.64
C ARG A 224 -12.88 -1.27 1.85
N ASP A 225 -12.03 -2.06 2.52
CA ASP A 225 -11.10 -2.96 1.82
C ASP A 225 -11.81 -4.18 1.20
N MET A 226 -13.00 -4.51 1.68
CA MET A 226 -13.82 -5.60 1.12
C MET A 226 -14.53 -5.19 -0.18
N ASP A 227 -14.81 -3.90 -0.41
CA ASP A 227 -15.47 -3.43 -1.64
C ASP A 227 -14.56 -3.56 -2.87
N SER A 228 -13.27 -3.31 -2.71
CA SER A 228 -12.31 -3.41 -3.81
C SER A 228 -11.98 -4.84 -4.22
N ALA A 229 -12.07 -5.79 -3.29
CA ALA A 229 -11.72 -7.20 -3.55
C ALA A 229 -12.76 -7.92 -4.42
N PHE A 230 -14.01 -7.42 -4.47
CA PHE A 230 -15.10 -8.02 -5.27
C PHE A 230 -15.31 -7.37 -6.65
N ASP A 231 -14.66 -6.24 -6.92
CA ASP A 231 -14.70 -5.60 -8.24
C ASP A 231 -13.69 -6.17 -9.24
N GLU A 232 -12.72 -6.97 -8.78
CA GLU A 232 -11.81 -7.69 -9.67
C GLU A 232 -12.52 -8.90 -10.28
N ASP A 233 -12.23 -9.17 -11.56
CA ASP A 233 -12.66 -10.40 -12.24
C ASP A 233 -12.04 -11.62 -11.52
N THR A 234 -12.78 -12.19 -10.59
CA THR A 234 -12.37 -13.39 -9.83
C THR A 234 -12.39 -14.66 -10.65
N GLY A 235 -12.75 -14.57 -11.96
CA GLY A 235 -12.91 -15.73 -12.84
C GLY A 235 -14.14 -16.56 -12.55
N ALA A 236 -15.12 -16.03 -11.81
CA ALA A 236 -16.44 -16.62 -11.57
C ALA A 236 -17.40 -16.35 -12.73
N GLU A 237 -18.54 -17.03 -12.72
CA GLU A 237 -19.65 -16.75 -13.65
C GLU A 237 -20.19 -15.33 -13.45
N GLU A 238 -20.87 -14.80 -14.48
CA GLU A 238 -21.43 -13.44 -14.44
C GLU A 238 -22.40 -13.27 -13.25
N GLY A 239 -22.17 -12.25 -12.41
CA GLY A 239 -22.95 -12.02 -11.20
C GLY A 239 -22.48 -12.81 -9.96
N MET A 240 -21.46 -13.66 -10.09
CA MET A 240 -20.87 -14.43 -9.02
C MET A 240 -19.48 -13.87 -8.63
N VAL A 241 -19.02 -14.20 -7.42
CA VAL A 241 -17.65 -13.99 -6.97
C VAL A 241 -17.07 -15.32 -6.52
N ARG A 242 -15.80 -15.54 -6.83
CA ARG A 242 -15.08 -16.77 -6.49
C ARG A 242 -14.25 -16.54 -5.25
N LEU A 243 -14.41 -17.40 -4.26
CA LEU A 243 -13.69 -17.34 -2.99
C LEU A 243 -12.72 -18.52 -2.90
N PHE A 244 -11.54 -18.26 -2.40
CA PHE A 244 -10.53 -19.26 -2.09
C PHE A 244 -10.65 -19.69 -0.63
N ILE A 245 -10.59 -20.99 -0.35
CA ILE A 245 -10.59 -21.59 1.00
C ILE A 245 -9.35 -22.48 1.11
N ASN A 246 -8.54 -22.28 2.13
CA ASN A 246 -7.25 -22.96 2.33
C ASN A 246 -7.34 -24.43 2.77
N ILE A 247 -8.42 -25.13 2.48
CA ILE A 247 -8.60 -26.56 2.75
C ILE A 247 -9.14 -27.30 1.52
N GLY A 248 -8.83 -28.58 1.40
CA GLY A 248 -9.21 -29.42 0.26
C GLY A 248 -9.30 -30.92 0.58
N LYS A 249 -9.16 -31.75 -0.46
CA LYS A 249 -9.36 -33.21 -0.39
C LYS A 249 -8.43 -33.91 0.60
N LYS A 250 -7.17 -33.49 0.71
CA LYS A 250 -6.19 -34.08 1.66
C LYS A 250 -6.61 -33.95 3.12
N GLN A 251 -7.41 -32.95 3.44
CA GLN A 251 -7.96 -32.75 4.78
C GLN A 251 -9.24 -33.56 5.03
N LYS A 252 -9.63 -34.46 4.12
CA LYS A 252 -10.86 -35.28 4.15
C LYS A 252 -12.15 -34.44 4.16
N ILE A 253 -12.11 -33.29 3.53
CA ILE A 253 -13.24 -32.40 3.33
C ILE A 253 -13.96 -32.81 2.03
N LYS A 254 -15.30 -32.72 2.02
CA LYS A 254 -16.17 -32.97 0.87
C LYS A 254 -16.84 -31.67 0.42
N PRO A 255 -17.32 -31.55 -0.83
CA PRO A 255 -18.06 -30.37 -1.28
C PRO A 255 -19.23 -29.99 -0.39
N GLY A 256 -19.98 -30.98 0.12
CA GLY A 256 -21.07 -30.77 1.06
C GLY A 256 -20.66 -30.14 2.40
N ASP A 257 -19.43 -30.37 2.85
CA ASP A 257 -18.91 -29.75 4.08
C ASP A 257 -18.63 -28.26 3.86
N ILE A 258 -18.14 -27.89 2.68
CA ILE A 258 -17.92 -26.48 2.26
C ILE A 258 -19.27 -25.79 2.10
N LEU A 259 -20.20 -26.41 1.35
CA LEU A 259 -21.55 -25.88 1.17
C LEU A 259 -22.25 -25.63 2.50
N GLY A 260 -22.20 -26.62 3.40
CA GLY A 260 -22.83 -26.52 4.72
C GLY A 260 -22.23 -25.41 5.58
N ALA A 261 -20.89 -25.25 5.55
CA ALA A 261 -20.21 -24.19 6.29
C ALA A 261 -20.53 -22.80 5.72
N VAL A 262 -20.41 -22.62 4.41
CA VAL A 262 -20.69 -21.33 3.74
C VAL A 262 -22.15 -20.93 3.92
N ALA A 263 -23.09 -21.83 3.65
CA ALA A 263 -24.50 -21.54 3.75
C ALA A 263 -24.96 -21.35 5.22
N GLY A 264 -24.42 -22.16 6.13
CA GLY A 264 -24.78 -22.13 7.55
C GLY A 264 -24.26 -20.89 8.27
N GLU A 265 -22.98 -20.59 8.11
CA GLU A 265 -22.34 -19.45 8.80
C GLU A 265 -22.83 -18.11 8.25
N ALA A 266 -22.92 -17.97 6.92
CA ALA A 266 -23.43 -16.75 6.29
C ALA A 266 -24.96 -16.64 6.27
N LYS A 267 -25.68 -17.67 6.73
CA LYS A 267 -27.15 -17.73 6.74
C LYS A 267 -27.79 -17.49 5.37
N ILE A 268 -27.15 -18.00 4.32
CA ILE A 268 -27.64 -17.89 2.95
C ILE A 268 -28.25 -19.23 2.50
N PRO A 269 -29.23 -19.22 1.58
CA PRO A 269 -29.76 -20.45 1.03
C PRO A 269 -28.69 -21.23 0.28
N GLY A 270 -28.47 -22.51 0.60
CA GLY A 270 -27.49 -23.33 -0.10
C GLY A 270 -27.67 -23.41 -1.63
N LYS A 271 -28.87 -23.09 -2.12
CA LYS A 271 -29.19 -23.02 -3.56
C LYS A 271 -28.50 -21.90 -4.31
N VAL A 272 -28.10 -20.83 -3.63
CA VAL A 272 -27.43 -19.67 -4.25
C VAL A 272 -25.92 -19.83 -4.31
N VAL A 273 -25.35 -20.84 -3.64
CA VAL A 273 -23.93 -21.17 -3.72
C VAL A 273 -23.70 -21.88 -5.06
N GLY A 274 -22.81 -21.35 -5.88
CA GLY A 274 -22.48 -21.83 -7.21
C GLY A 274 -21.46 -22.97 -7.20
N ALA A 275 -20.56 -22.99 -8.16
CA ALA A 275 -19.57 -24.04 -8.32
C ALA A 275 -18.65 -24.18 -7.09
N ILE A 276 -18.32 -25.42 -6.72
CA ILE A 276 -17.37 -25.76 -5.66
C ILE A 276 -16.27 -26.62 -6.29
N ASP A 277 -15.14 -25.98 -6.63
CA ASP A 277 -13.98 -26.63 -7.24
C ASP A 277 -12.97 -27.04 -6.16
N MET A 278 -12.92 -28.34 -5.87
CA MET A 278 -12.10 -28.85 -4.80
C MET A 278 -10.78 -29.47 -5.30
N TYR A 279 -9.68 -28.93 -4.82
CA TYR A 279 -8.31 -29.40 -5.06
C TYR A 279 -7.76 -30.14 -3.82
N ASP A 280 -6.53 -30.61 -3.93
CA ASP A 280 -5.87 -31.36 -2.86
C ASP A 280 -5.74 -30.57 -1.54
N ASN A 281 -5.30 -29.31 -1.62
CA ASN A 281 -4.96 -28.48 -0.47
C ASN A 281 -5.88 -27.27 -0.28
N TYR A 282 -6.71 -26.95 -1.28
CA TYR A 282 -7.57 -25.76 -1.27
C TYR A 282 -8.86 -26.02 -2.06
N THR A 283 -9.83 -25.12 -1.89
CA THR A 283 -11.13 -25.17 -2.58
C THR A 283 -11.49 -23.78 -3.07
N PHE A 284 -12.06 -23.68 -4.27
CA PHE A 284 -12.77 -22.48 -4.69
C PHE A 284 -14.27 -22.72 -4.53
N VAL A 285 -14.99 -21.69 -4.09
CA VAL A 285 -16.45 -21.68 -4.02
C VAL A 285 -16.98 -20.38 -4.62
N GLU A 286 -18.00 -20.48 -5.43
CA GLU A 286 -18.66 -19.33 -6.03
C GLU A 286 -19.92 -18.98 -5.24
N VAL A 287 -20.09 -17.67 -4.97
CA VAL A 287 -21.27 -17.13 -4.29
C VAL A 287 -21.75 -15.88 -5.04
N PRO A 288 -23.05 -15.55 -5.02
CA PRO A 288 -23.51 -14.32 -5.64
C PRO A 288 -22.82 -13.09 -5.06
N LYS A 289 -22.53 -12.12 -5.92
CA LYS A 289 -21.77 -10.90 -5.58
C LYS A 289 -22.37 -10.19 -4.36
N ASP A 290 -23.70 -10.21 -4.25
CA ASP A 290 -24.43 -9.57 -3.12
C ASP A 290 -24.14 -10.23 -1.76
N TYR A 291 -23.81 -11.51 -1.73
CA TYR A 291 -23.50 -12.26 -0.50
C TYR A 291 -22.00 -12.43 -0.24
N GLY A 292 -21.14 -12.07 -1.18
CA GLY A 292 -19.71 -12.30 -1.08
C GLY A 292 -19.08 -11.72 0.20
N LYS A 293 -19.47 -10.50 0.57
CA LYS A 293 -18.99 -9.83 1.80
C LYS A 293 -19.47 -10.51 3.07
N ASP A 294 -20.74 -10.89 3.10
CA ASP A 294 -21.33 -11.53 4.26
C ASP A 294 -20.71 -12.91 4.50
N VAL A 295 -20.42 -13.64 3.41
CA VAL A 295 -19.70 -14.92 3.48
C VAL A 295 -18.29 -14.75 4.02
N LEU A 296 -17.53 -13.76 3.55
CA LEU A 296 -16.17 -13.51 4.05
C LEU A 296 -16.17 -13.16 5.56
N ARG A 297 -17.10 -12.31 5.99
CA ARG A 297 -17.25 -11.95 7.40
C ARG A 297 -17.63 -13.15 8.25
N ALA A 298 -18.65 -13.91 7.81
CA ALA A 298 -19.17 -15.05 8.54
C ALA A 298 -18.15 -16.19 8.65
N MET A 299 -17.32 -16.37 7.61
CA MET A 299 -16.30 -17.43 7.58
C MET A 299 -15.00 -17.08 8.31
N LYS A 300 -14.86 -15.87 8.85
CA LYS A 300 -13.70 -15.45 9.64
C LYS A 300 -13.64 -16.27 10.95
N ASN A 301 -12.54 -16.97 11.17
CA ASN A 301 -12.30 -17.85 12.34
C ASN A 301 -13.18 -19.12 12.41
N VAL A 302 -13.83 -19.52 11.35
CA VAL A 302 -14.66 -20.74 11.27
C VAL A 302 -13.77 -21.98 11.23
N LYS A 303 -14.30 -23.09 11.76
CA LYS A 303 -13.68 -24.41 11.65
C LYS A 303 -14.57 -25.35 10.86
N ILE A 304 -14.02 -25.96 9.82
CA ILE A 304 -14.69 -27.04 9.07
C ILE A 304 -14.07 -28.38 9.50
N LYS A 305 -14.91 -29.25 10.06
CA LYS A 305 -14.45 -30.53 10.65
C LYS A 305 -13.27 -30.38 11.63
N GLY A 306 -13.33 -29.33 12.46
CA GLY A 306 -12.31 -29.07 13.49
C GLY A 306 -11.05 -28.38 12.99
N LYS A 307 -10.92 -28.07 11.68
CA LYS A 307 -9.79 -27.37 11.08
C LYS A 307 -10.14 -25.91 10.84
N SER A 308 -9.30 -25.01 11.31
CA SER A 308 -9.45 -23.58 11.03
C SER A 308 -9.29 -23.31 9.53
N VAL A 309 -10.21 -22.51 8.99
CA VAL A 309 -10.20 -22.10 7.59
C VAL A 309 -9.92 -20.63 7.47
N ASN A 310 -9.21 -20.27 6.40
CA ASN A 310 -9.07 -18.90 5.93
C ASN A 310 -9.78 -18.80 4.58
N VAL A 311 -10.63 -17.77 4.42
CA VAL A 311 -11.41 -17.52 3.21
C VAL A 311 -11.04 -16.15 2.67
N GLU A 312 -10.66 -16.11 1.40
CA GLU A 312 -10.21 -14.90 0.71
C GLU A 312 -10.86 -14.82 -0.68
N PRO A 313 -11.04 -13.63 -1.27
CA PRO A 313 -11.43 -13.52 -2.68
C PRO A 313 -10.38 -14.20 -3.57
N ALA A 314 -10.84 -14.98 -4.55
CA ALA A 314 -9.94 -15.64 -5.49
C ALA A 314 -9.40 -14.61 -6.48
N ASN A 315 -8.09 -14.46 -6.56
CA ASN A 315 -7.45 -13.65 -7.60
C ASN A 315 -7.23 -14.52 -8.84
N ARG A 316 -7.64 -14.04 -10.00
CA ARG A 316 -7.32 -14.69 -11.28
C ARG A 316 -5.80 -14.73 -11.46
N ARG A 317 -5.23 -15.93 -11.55
CA ARG A 317 -3.81 -16.12 -11.86
C ARG A 317 -3.49 -15.77 -13.31
#